data_895aaac75e7d88062980e56e22920e91
#
_entry.id   895aaac75e7d88062980e56e22920e91
#
_cell.length_a   1.000
_cell.length_b   1.000
_cell.length_c   1.000
_cell.angle_alpha   90.00
_cell.angle_beta   90.00
_cell.angle_gamma   90.00
#
_symmetry.space_group_name_H-M   'P 1'
#
loop_
_entity.id
_entity.type
_entity.pdbx_description
1 polymer ?
#
loop_
_entity_poly.entity_id
_entity_poly.type
_entity_poly.pdbx_seq_one_letter_code
_entity_poly.pdbx_strand_id
1 'polypeptide(L)'
;MEHSTGVAPGPQGGGLPCGHISLPSRMPGFEQTGPCREATREVNMGTRAEPRARVVPLVVVPGATLSPPPAACPRCGAPTRRNGSTRCRLAHLPLGGSWVAVEVERTRSRCPSCGASASAPAPFKAEGHMMTSALLAFCEGLLSRGLRLKEVALATGLCAQTVKEVDRARLERLYTAEGGGGRRRLARPDAQARLLGVDEFKLHDGHRYATVVVDLESGHVFSQACLSEMCR
;
A
#
# COMPACT_ATOMS: atom_id res chain seq x y z
N MET A 1 -5.89 -36.56 43.39
CA MET A 1 -7.02 -36.02 42.60
C MET A 1 -6.41 -35.04 41.62
N GLU A 2 -6.13 -35.55 40.42
CA GLU A 2 -5.53 -34.77 39.34
C GLU A 2 -6.63 -34.08 38.54
N HIS A 3 -6.65 -32.75 38.52
CA HIS A 3 -7.51 -31.97 37.64
C HIS A 3 -6.81 -31.76 36.28
N SER A 4 -7.19 -32.62 35.34
CA SER A 4 -6.86 -32.42 33.91
C SER A 4 -7.73 -31.32 33.35
N THR A 5 -7.12 -30.16 33.05
CA THR A 5 -7.76 -29.08 32.31
C THR A 5 -7.56 -29.36 30.81
N GLY A 6 -8.58 -29.94 30.18
CA GLY A 6 -8.65 -30.12 28.72
C GLY A 6 -8.76 -28.77 28.05
N VAL A 7 -7.74 -28.43 27.28
CA VAL A 7 -7.78 -27.29 26.31
C VAL A 7 -8.66 -27.72 25.13
N ALA A 8 -9.78 -27.03 24.93
CA ALA A 8 -10.63 -27.22 23.77
C ALA A 8 -9.86 -26.89 22.47
N PRO A 9 -9.98 -27.71 21.41
CA PRO A 9 -9.39 -27.40 20.12
C PRO A 9 -10.04 -26.12 19.57
N GLY A 10 -9.22 -25.13 19.21
CA GLY A 10 -9.66 -23.92 18.55
C GLY A 10 -10.36 -24.22 17.21
N PRO A 11 -11.19 -23.30 16.70
CA PRO A 11 -11.95 -23.55 15.47
C PRO A 11 -10.97 -23.88 14.33
N GLN A 12 -11.14 -25.08 13.76
CA GLN A 12 -10.47 -25.50 12.55
C GLN A 12 -10.93 -24.54 11.43
N GLY A 13 -10.04 -23.64 11.00
CA GLY A 13 -10.29 -22.77 9.88
C GLY A 13 -10.55 -23.59 8.64
N GLY A 14 -11.81 -23.61 8.18
CA GLY A 14 -12.18 -24.18 6.91
C GLY A 14 -11.48 -23.39 5.80
N GLY A 15 -10.33 -23.88 5.32
CA GLY A 15 -9.67 -23.36 4.13
C GLY A 15 -10.61 -23.48 2.95
N LEU A 16 -10.80 -22.41 2.19
CA LEU A 16 -11.50 -22.48 0.91
C LEU A 16 -10.73 -23.42 -0.01
N PRO A 17 -11.40 -24.38 -0.69
CA PRO A 17 -10.71 -25.25 -1.64
C PRO A 17 -10.10 -24.38 -2.75
N CYS A 18 -8.77 -24.33 -2.81
CA CYS A 18 -7.99 -23.48 -3.72
C CYS A 18 -8.10 -23.82 -5.22
N GLY A 19 -9.03 -24.66 -5.63
CA GLY A 19 -9.09 -25.18 -7.01
C GLY A 19 -9.40 -24.13 -8.09
N HIS A 20 -10.20 -23.12 -7.81
CA HIS A 20 -10.65 -22.12 -8.79
C HIS A 20 -10.98 -20.76 -8.16
N ILE A 21 -10.01 -20.15 -7.45
CA ILE A 21 -10.21 -18.77 -7.02
C ILE A 21 -9.98 -17.87 -8.22
N SER A 22 -11.04 -17.32 -8.79
CA SER A 22 -10.95 -16.13 -9.65
C SER A 22 -10.68 -14.92 -8.78
N LEU A 23 -9.65 -14.15 -9.09
CA LEU A 23 -9.37 -12.91 -8.39
C LEU A 23 -10.59 -11.98 -8.43
N PRO A 24 -10.98 -11.35 -7.31
CA PRO A 24 -12.20 -10.54 -7.21
C PRO A 24 -12.20 -9.28 -8.06
N SER A 25 -11.05 -8.91 -8.62
CA SER A 25 -10.91 -7.76 -9.52
C SER A 25 -10.22 -8.19 -10.81
N ARG A 26 -10.75 -7.72 -11.94
CA ARG A 26 -10.03 -7.84 -13.22
C ARG A 26 -8.73 -7.05 -13.12
N MET A 27 -7.61 -7.74 -13.25
CA MET A 27 -6.29 -7.12 -13.35
C MET A 27 -5.90 -7.09 -14.84
N PRO A 28 -6.07 -5.96 -15.54
CA PRO A 28 -5.73 -5.86 -16.95
C PRO A 28 -4.23 -6.11 -17.13
N GLY A 29 -3.89 -7.01 -18.07
CA GLY A 29 -2.50 -7.39 -18.35
C GLY A 29 -1.91 -8.45 -17.42
N PHE A 30 -2.72 -9.10 -16.57
CA PHE A 30 -2.34 -10.23 -15.74
C PHE A 30 -3.07 -11.50 -16.20
N GLU A 31 -2.35 -12.60 -16.25
CA GLU A 31 -2.86 -13.94 -16.50
C GLU A 31 -2.42 -14.87 -15.38
N GLN A 32 -3.36 -15.60 -14.79
CA GLN A 32 -3.07 -16.63 -13.81
C GLN A 32 -2.48 -17.86 -14.52
N THR A 33 -1.31 -18.32 -14.08
CA THR A 33 -0.56 -19.40 -14.75
C THR A 33 -0.66 -20.76 -14.05
N GLY A 34 -1.36 -20.82 -12.92
CA GLY A 34 -1.51 -22.06 -12.16
C GLY A 34 -2.48 -21.94 -11.00
N PRO A 35 -2.71 -23.03 -10.25
CA PRO A 35 -3.58 -23.03 -9.09
C PRO A 35 -3.05 -22.12 -7.99
N CYS A 36 -3.97 -21.55 -7.22
CA CYS A 36 -3.62 -20.83 -6.01
C CYS A 36 -2.99 -21.76 -4.98
N ARG A 37 -2.12 -21.23 -4.15
CA ARG A 37 -1.46 -21.95 -3.06
C ARG A 37 -1.82 -21.30 -1.73
N GLU A 38 -2.20 -22.13 -0.77
CA GLU A 38 -2.34 -21.69 0.61
C GLU A 38 -0.98 -21.58 1.27
N ALA A 39 -0.80 -20.52 2.04
CA ALA A 39 0.38 -20.24 2.82
C ALA A 39 -0.03 -19.54 4.11
N THR A 40 0.90 -19.32 4.96
CA THR A 40 0.72 -18.49 6.16
C THR A 40 1.79 -17.41 6.20
N ARG A 41 1.48 -16.31 6.85
CA ARG A 41 2.42 -15.24 7.14
C ARG A 41 2.37 -14.89 8.62
N GLU A 42 3.52 -14.93 9.25
CA GLU A 42 3.67 -14.42 10.60
C GLU A 42 3.81 -12.90 10.56
N VAL A 43 3.05 -12.21 11.39
CA VAL A 43 3.05 -10.76 11.52
C VAL A 43 3.16 -10.36 12.98
N ASN A 44 3.90 -9.31 13.24
CA ASN A 44 3.97 -8.72 14.57
C ASN A 44 2.80 -7.74 14.76
N MET A 45 1.87 -8.08 15.62
CA MET A 45 0.71 -7.27 16.02
C MET A 45 1.00 -6.34 17.21
N GLY A 46 2.12 -6.56 17.89
CA GLY A 46 2.56 -5.77 19.03
C GLY A 46 3.44 -4.58 18.65
N THR A 47 4.06 -4.01 19.66
CA THR A 47 5.09 -2.97 19.52
C THR A 47 6.47 -3.62 19.31
N ARG A 48 7.49 -2.78 19.04
CA ARG A 48 8.87 -3.27 19.00
C ARG A 48 9.36 -3.76 20.37
N ALA A 49 8.86 -3.16 21.47
CA ALA A 49 9.22 -3.54 22.84
C ALA A 49 8.47 -4.80 23.31
N GLU A 50 7.22 -4.98 22.85
CA GLU A 50 6.37 -6.12 23.19
C GLU A 50 5.84 -6.75 21.88
N PRO A 51 6.63 -7.55 21.18
CA PRO A 51 6.20 -8.21 19.96
C PRO A 51 5.14 -9.27 20.27
N ARG A 52 4.07 -9.29 19.47
CA ARG A 52 3.01 -10.31 19.52
C ARG A 52 2.86 -10.91 18.15
N ALA A 53 3.43 -12.07 17.95
CA ALA A 53 3.30 -12.80 16.69
C ALA A 53 1.87 -13.29 16.48
N ARG A 54 1.37 -13.13 15.27
CA ARG A 54 0.11 -13.70 14.80
C ARG A 54 0.34 -14.33 13.44
N VAL A 55 -0.12 -15.55 13.27
CA VAL A 55 -0.15 -16.24 11.98
C VAL A 55 -1.44 -15.87 11.26
N VAL A 56 -1.32 -15.38 10.03
CA VAL A 56 -2.45 -14.98 9.19
C VAL A 56 -2.46 -15.85 7.93
N PRO A 57 -3.62 -16.36 7.51
CA PRO A 57 -3.72 -17.12 6.28
C PRO A 57 -3.40 -16.22 5.07
N LEU A 58 -2.66 -16.77 4.11
CA LEU A 58 -2.23 -16.12 2.89
C LEU A 58 -2.55 -17.01 1.69
N VAL A 59 -3.20 -16.45 0.69
CA VAL A 59 -3.39 -17.08 -0.61
C VAL A 59 -2.39 -16.50 -1.60
N VAL A 60 -1.62 -17.36 -2.25
CA VAL A 60 -0.64 -16.97 -3.28
C VAL A 60 -1.16 -17.36 -4.65
N VAL A 61 -1.33 -16.39 -5.53
CA VAL A 61 -1.82 -16.55 -6.90
C VAL A 61 -0.65 -16.41 -7.87
N PRO A 62 -0.20 -17.50 -8.54
CA PRO A 62 0.84 -17.42 -9.55
C PRO A 62 0.30 -16.85 -10.85
N GLY A 63 1.08 -16.03 -11.53
CA GLY A 63 0.69 -15.46 -12.81
C GLY A 63 1.83 -14.80 -13.57
N ALA A 64 1.51 -14.30 -14.74
CA ALA A 64 2.44 -13.61 -15.62
C ALA A 64 1.83 -12.33 -16.21
N THR A 65 2.68 -11.45 -16.71
CA THR A 65 2.24 -10.31 -17.52
C THR A 65 1.91 -10.74 -18.93
N LEU A 66 0.75 -10.32 -19.45
CA LEU A 66 0.34 -10.59 -20.86
C LEU A 66 1.17 -9.81 -21.86
N SER A 67 1.57 -8.59 -21.53
CA SER A 67 2.32 -7.75 -22.43
C SER A 67 3.79 -8.18 -22.52
N PRO A 68 4.38 -8.18 -23.72
CA PRO A 68 5.81 -8.41 -23.89
C PRO A 68 6.62 -7.21 -23.34
N PRO A 69 7.92 -7.39 -23.07
CA PRO A 69 8.79 -6.27 -22.76
C PRO A 69 8.93 -5.34 -23.97
N PRO A 70 9.30 -4.06 -23.79
CA PRO A 70 9.45 -3.11 -24.89
C PRO A 70 10.40 -3.64 -25.97
N ALA A 71 9.98 -3.59 -27.23
CA ALA A 71 10.80 -3.97 -28.39
C ALA A 71 11.93 -2.96 -28.67
N ALA A 72 11.69 -1.68 -28.37
CA ALA A 72 12.67 -0.62 -28.45
C ALA A 72 13.18 -0.23 -27.06
N CYS A 73 14.46 0.07 -26.95
CA CYS A 73 15.06 0.49 -25.70
C CYS A 73 14.54 1.86 -25.26
N PRO A 74 13.98 2.01 -24.04
CA PRO A 74 13.47 3.30 -23.58
C PRO A 74 14.55 4.36 -23.38
N ARG A 75 15.85 3.96 -23.35
CA ARG A 75 16.98 4.87 -23.17
C ARG A 75 17.59 5.37 -24.47
N CYS A 76 17.72 4.53 -25.49
CA CYS A 76 18.44 4.88 -26.74
C CYS A 76 17.67 4.53 -28.02
N GLY A 77 16.45 4.01 -27.93
CA GLY A 77 15.62 3.64 -29.08
C GLY A 77 16.03 2.37 -29.82
N ALA A 78 17.23 1.81 -29.56
CA ALA A 78 17.72 0.63 -30.27
C ALA A 78 16.88 -0.62 -29.99
N PRO A 79 16.81 -1.61 -30.89
CA PRO A 79 16.10 -2.86 -30.66
C PRO A 79 16.62 -3.60 -29.43
N THR A 80 15.69 -4.16 -28.64
CA THR A 80 16.03 -4.96 -27.47
C THR A 80 15.96 -6.45 -27.78
N ARG A 81 16.64 -7.26 -26.96
CA ARG A 81 16.59 -8.73 -27.03
C ARG A 81 16.06 -9.30 -25.72
N ARG A 82 15.31 -10.39 -25.78
CA ARG A 82 14.83 -11.10 -24.59
C ARG A 82 16.01 -11.50 -23.71
N ASN A 83 15.89 -11.25 -22.40
CA ASN A 83 16.93 -11.53 -21.40
C ASN A 83 16.31 -12.16 -20.13
N GLY A 84 15.68 -13.31 -20.30
CA GLY A 84 15.07 -14.06 -19.20
C GLY A 84 13.77 -13.46 -18.66
N SER A 85 13.47 -13.80 -17.42
CA SER A 85 12.33 -13.27 -16.68
C SER A 85 12.73 -12.87 -15.26
N THR A 86 11.86 -12.15 -14.58
CA THR A 86 11.98 -11.80 -13.17
C THR A 86 10.65 -12.05 -12.49
N ARG A 87 10.68 -12.47 -11.22
CA ARG A 87 9.49 -12.67 -10.42
C ARG A 87 9.39 -11.59 -9.37
N CYS A 88 8.19 -11.08 -9.15
CA CYS A 88 7.88 -10.19 -8.05
C CYS A 88 6.59 -10.64 -7.37
N ARG A 89 6.48 -10.36 -6.06
CA ARG A 89 5.28 -10.65 -5.28
C ARG A 89 4.62 -9.32 -4.94
N LEU A 90 3.35 -9.18 -5.30
CA LEU A 90 2.54 -7.99 -5.04
C LEU A 90 1.44 -8.35 -4.04
N ALA A 91 1.23 -7.53 -3.03
CA ALA A 91 0.04 -7.62 -2.20
C ALA A 91 -1.20 -7.27 -3.03
N HIS A 92 -2.31 -7.99 -2.80
CA HIS A 92 -3.58 -7.80 -3.50
C HIS A 92 -4.74 -7.72 -2.50
N LEU A 93 -5.93 -7.41 -2.98
CA LEU A 93 -7.15 -7.34 -2.17
C LEU A 93 -7.33 -8.62 -1.34
N PRO A 94 -7.63 -8.51 -0.04
CA PRO A 94 -7.90 -9.68 0.80
C PRO A 94 -9.17 -10.40 0.32
N LEU A 95 -9.21 -11.71 0.51
CA LEU A 95 -10.31 -12.57 0.12
C LEU A 95 -10.66 -13.56 1.23
N GLY A 96 -11.93 -13.61 1.64
CA GLY A 96 -12.43 -14.62 2.58
C GLY A 96 -11.70 -14.65 3.93
N GLY A 97 -11.22 -13.52 4.43
CA GLY A 97 -10.45 -13.44 5.67
C GLY A 97 -8.96 -13.78 5.52
N SER A 98 -8.50 -14.12 4.31
CA SER A 98 -7.09 -14.35 3.99
C SER A 98 -6.48 -13.15 3.28
N TRP A 99 -5.21 -12.88 3.53
CA TRP A 99 -4.45 -11.97 2.69
C TRP A 99 -4.13 -12.63 1.36
N VAL A 100 -3.99 -11.83 0.31
CA VAL A 100 -3.67 -12.33 -1.03
C VAL A 100 -2.38 -11.71 -1.51
N ALA A 101 -1.51 -12.56 -2.06
CA ALA A 101 -0.32 -12.15 -2.78
C ALA A 101 -0.37 -12.68 -4.21
N VAL A 102 -0.03 -11.84 -5.18
CA VAL A 102 0.11 -12.23 -6.58
C VAL A 102 1.59 -12.37 -6.90
N GLU A 103 2.02 -13.56 -7.30
CA GLU A 103 3.37 -13.81 -7.80
C GLU A 103 3.38 -13.61 -9.31
N VAL A 104 4.05 -12.55 -9.77
CA VAL A 104 4.03 -12.15 -11.17
C VAL A 104 5.36 -12.46 -11.82
N GLU A 105 5.34 -13.29 -12.84
CA GLU A 105 6.48 -13.46 -13.74
C GLU A 105 6.43 -12.42 -14.85
N ARG A 106 7.53 -11.67 -15.01
CA ARG A 106 7.68 -10.60 -16.00
C ARG A 106 8.87 -10.90 -16.89
N THR A 107 8.64 -11.02 -18.18
CA THR A 107 9.72 -11.15 -19.16
C THR A 107 10.58 -9.90 -19.17
N ARG A 108 11.90 -10.08 -19.31
CA ARG A 108 12.89 -8.99 -19.40
C ARG A 108 13.47 -8.91 -20.78
N SER A 109 13.81 -7.70 -21.21
CA SER A 109 14.64 -7.42 -22.37
C SER A 109 15.90 -6.66 -21.97
N ARG A 110 16.95 -6.76 -22.79
CA ARG A 110 18.20 -6.01 -22.67
C ARG A 110 18.55 -5.37 -23.99
N CYS A 111 19.00 -4.14 -23.93
CA CYS A 111 19.52 -3.43 -25.08
C CYS A 111 21.00 -3.81 -25.32
N PRO A 112 21.36 -4.32 -26.49
CA PRO A 112 22.76 -4.64 -26.79
C PRO A 112 23.63 -3.39 -26.97
N SER A 113 23.02 -2.25 -27.35
CA SER A 113 23.75 -1.00 -27.63
C SER A 113 24.15 -0.24 -26.38
N CYS A 114 23.27 -0.12 -25.38
CA CYS A 114 23.54 0.68 -24.17
C CYS A 114 23.48 -0.11 -22.86
N GLY A 115 23.24 -1.43 -22.94
CA GLY A 115 23.17 -2.32 -21.77
C GLY A 115 21.91 -2.15 -20.90
N ALA A 116 21.02 -1.21 -21.18
CA ALA A 116 19.81 -0.99 -20.40
C ALA A 116 18.90 -2.20 -20.45
N SER A 117 18.27 -2.51 -19.31
CA SER A 117 17.28 -3.60 -19.19
C SER A 117 15.91 -3.02 -18.91
N ALA A 118 14.88 -3.61 -19.52
CA ALA A 118 13.49 -3.30 -19.28
C ALA A 118 12.70 -4.59 -18.98
N SER A 119 11.66 -4.49 -18.16
CA SER A 119 10.74 -5.60 -17.91
C SER A 119 9.39 -5.33 -18.56
N ALA A 120 8.67 -6.39 -18.88
CA ALA A 120 7.31 -6.30 -19.37
C ALA A 120 6.46 -5.38 -18.46
N PRO A 121 5.60 -4.52 -19.01
CA PRO A 121 4.76 -3.64 -18.21
C PRO A 121 3.78 -4.45 -17.36
N ALA A 122 3.48 -3.93 -16.17
CA ALA A 122 2.51 -4.51 -15.24
C ALA A 122 1.51 -3.41 -14.84
N PRO A 123 0.53 -3.08 -15.68
CA PRO A 123 -0.38 -1.95 -15.46
C PRO A 123 -1.23 -2.09 -14.21
N PHE A 124 -1.38 -3.31 -13.70
CA PHE A 124 -2.07 -3.60 -12.45
C PHE A 124 -1.22 -3.33 -11.19
N LYS A 125 0.08 -3.06 -11.33
CA LYS A 125 0.97 -2.74 -10.21
C LYS A 125 0.86 -1.26 -9.86
N ALA A 126 0.65 -0.94 -8.61
CA ALA A 126 0.72 0.43 -8.11
C ALA A 126 2.14 1.00 -8.28
N GLU A 127 2.24 2.22 -8.75
CA GLU A 127 3.51 2.92 -8.90
C GLU A 127 4.16 3.15 -7.53
N GLY A 128 5.48 2.94 -7.44
CA GLY A 128 6.22 3.10 -6.20
C GLY A 128 5.99 2.03 -5.13
N HIS A 129 5.02 1.12 -5.29
CA HIS A 129 4.65 0.15 -4.27
C HIS A 129 4.68 -1.31 -4.76
N MET A 130 4.88 -2.24 -3.82
CA MET A 130 4.81 -3.69 -4.07
C MET A 130 3.39 -4.22 -3.80
N MET A 131 2.41 -3.57 -4.38
CA MET A 131 1.00 -3.94 -4.31
C MET A 131 0.30 -3.67 -5.65
N THR A 132 -0.90 -4.21 -5.81
CA THR A 132 -1.75 -3.90 -6.96
C THR A 132 -2.44 -2.55 -6.80
N SER A 133 -2.79 -1.91 -7.93
CA SER A 133 -3.54 -0.65 -7.94
C SER A 133 -4.91 -0.79 -7.25
N ALA A 134 -5.52 -1.98 -7.33
CA ALA A 134 -6.77 -2.28 -6.63
C ALA A 134 -6.60 -2.26 -5.11
N LEU A 135 -5.50 -2.82 -4.58
CA LEU A 135 -5.21 -2.77 -3.15
C LEU A 135 -4.87 -1.35 -2.69
N LEU A 136 -4.13 -0.58 -3.50
CA LEU A 136 -3.85 0.82 -3.21
C LEU A 136 -5.14 1.62 -3.07
N ALA A 137 -6.07 1.50 -4.04
CA ALA A 137 -7.36 2.19 -3.99
C ALA A 137 -8.21 1.76 -2.77
N PHE A 138 -8.19 0.47 -2.42
CA PHE A 138 -8.87 -0.03 -1.23
C PHE A 138 -8.26 0.54 0.06
N CYS A 139 -6.93 0.57 0.17
CA CYS A 139 -6.21 1.16 1.29
C CYS A 139 -6.57 2.65 1.46
N GLU A 140 -6.53 3.43 0.38
CA GLU A 140 -6.93 4.84 0.37
C GLU A 140 -8.41 5.03 0.77
N GLY A 141 -9.30 4.13 0.33
CA GLY A 141 -10.70 4.13 0.70
C GLY A 141 -10.95 3.89 2.20
N LEU A 142 -10.18 3.00 2.82
CA LEU A 142 -10.25 2.77 4.27
C LEU A 142 -9.73 3.98 5.06
N LEU A 143 -8.62 4.56 4.62
CA LEU A 143 -8.03 5.76 5.23
C LEU A 143 -8.98 6.97 5.12
N SER A 144 -9.66 7.13 3.99
CA SER A 144 -10.65 8.21 3.77
C SER A 144 -11.88 8.09 4.67
N ARG A 145 -12.17 6.88 5.17
CA ARG A 145 -13.23 6.64 6.16
C ARG A 145 -12.76 6.81 7.61
N GLY A 146 -11.53 7.24 7.82
CA GLY A 146 -10.98 7.51 9.15
C GLY A 146 -10.47 6.29 9.90
N LEU A 147 -10.25 5.14 9.25
CA LEU A 147 -9.63 4.00 9.91
C LEU A 147 -8.18 4.32 10.28
N ARG A 148 -7.75 3.82 11.45
CA ARG A 148 -6.38 4.01 11.93
C ARG A 148 -5.39 3.22 11.08
N LEU A 149 -4.17 3.73 10.95
CA LEU A 149 -3.10 3.09 10.15
C LEU A 149 -2.89 1.60 10.51
N LYS A 150 -2.96 1.24 11.80
CA LYS A 150 -2.83 -0.15 12.26
C LYS A 150 -3.99 -1.04 11.80
N GLU A 151 -5.21 -0.51 11.81
CA GLU A 151 -6.41 -1.23 11.35
C GLU A 151 -6.36 -1.47 9.85
N VAL A 152 -5.95 -0.45 9.09
CA VAL A 152 -5.74 -0.57 7.63
C VAL A 152 -4.63 -1.57 7.32
N ALA A 153 -3.51 -1.53 8.04
CA ALA A 153 -2.42 -2.49 7.87
C ALA A 153 -2.90 -3.93 8.11
N LEU A 154 -3.70 -4.15 9.15
CA LEU A 154 -4.27 -5.46 9.46
C LEU A 154 -5.27 -5.93 8.39
N ALA A 155 -6.14 -5.04 7.94
CA ALA A 155 -7.15 -5.35 6.92
C ALA A 155 -6.53 -5.66 5.54
N THR A 156 -5.43 -5.00 5.20
CA THR A 156 -4.79 -5.08 3.87
C THR A 156 -3.60 -6.03 3.79
N GLY A 157 -3.03 -6.43 4.93
CA GLY A 157 -1.79 -7.20 4.97
C GLY A 157 -0.53 -6.40 4.65
N LEU A 158 -0.64 -5.09 4.56
CA LEU A 158 0.49 -4.18 4.36
C LEU A 158 1.20 -3.91 5.69
N CYS A 159 2.48 -3.56 5.64
CA CYS A 159 3.14 -3.07 6.85
C CYS A 159 2.68 -1.62 7.17
N ALA A 160 2.70 -1.25 8.44
CA ALA A 160 2.26 0.06 8.89
C ALA A 160 3.01 1.22 8.23
N GLN A 161 4.29 1.03 7.91
CA GLN A 161 5.09 2.02 7.20
C GLN A 161 4.56 2.26 5.78
N THR A 162 4.24 1.19 5.03
CA THR A 162 3.65 1.32 3.69
C THR A 162 2.29 2.02 3.73
N VAL A 163 1.44 1.70 4.73
CA VAL A 163 0.14 2.38 4.91
C VAL A 163 0.35 3.87 5.21
N LYS A 164 1.33 4.21 6.04
CA LYS A 164 1.69 5.61 6.33
C LYS A 164 2.18 6.35 5.07
N GLU A 165 2.96 5.72 4.21
CA GLU A 165 3.42 6.29 2.94
C GLU A 165 2.25 6.54 1.98
N VAL A 166 1.33 5.58 1.88
CA VAL A 166 0.09 5.72 1.10
C VAL A 166 -0.76 6.88 1.62
N ASP A 167 -0.96 6.97 2.94
CA ASP A 167 -1.74 8.04 3.54
C ASP A 167 -1.09 9.41 3.33
N ARG A 168 0.22 9.50 3.50
CA ARG A 168 0.98 10.72 3.22
C ARG A 168 0.80 11.17 1.77
N ALA A 169 0.99 10.28 0.81
CA ALA A 169 0.83 10.61 -0.61
C ALA A 169 -0.61 11.03 -0.93
N ARG A 170 -1.61 10.37 -0.31
CA ARG A 170 -3.02 10.74 -0.41
C ARG A 170 -3.29 12.14 0.13
N LEU A 171 -2.81 12.44 1.34
CA LEU A 171 -2.98 13.75 1.98
C LEU A 171 -2.25 14.86 1.20
N GLU A 172 -1.03 14.59 0.71
CA GLU A 172 -0.30 15.52 -0.15
C GLU A 172 -1.08 15.85 -1.43
N ARG A 173 -1.72 14.85 -2.05
CA ARG A 173 -2.54 15.06 -3.25
C ARG A 173 -3.81 15.87 -2.98
N LEU A 174 -4.45 15.64 -1.82
CA LEU A 174 -5.71 16.29 -1.46
C LEU A 174 -5.52 17.74 -0.96
N TYR A 175 -4.46 17.97 -0.20
CA TYR A 175 -4.32 19.21 0.56
C TYR A 175 -3.14 20.10 0.13
N THR A 176 -2.38 19.70 -0.89
CA THR A 176 -1.28 20.55 -1.39
C THR A 176 -1.45 20.86 -2.87
N ALA A 177 -1.08 22.09 -3.25
CA ALA A 177 -0.97 22.53 -4.62
C ALA A 177 0.49 22.84 -4.96
N GLU A 178 0.83 22.85 -6.26
CA GLU A 178 2.14 23.32 -6.70
C GLU A 178 2.32 24.80 -6.38
N GLY A 179 3.35 25.10 -5.61
CA GLY A 179 3.78 26.47 -5.32
C GLY A 179 4.94 26.87 -6.21
N GLY A 180 5.15 28.19 -6.39
CA GLY A 180 6.32 28.68 -7.11
C GLY A 180 7.64 28.15 -6.53
N GLY A 181 8.59 27.79 -7.39
CA GLY A 181 9.89 27.23 -6.99
C GLY A 181 9.90 25.75 -6.66
N GLY A 182 8.91 24.95 -7.11
CA GLY A 182 8.85 23.50 -6.91
C GLY A 182 8.51 23.06 -5.47
N ARG A 183 8.10 23.98 -4.60
CA ARG A 183 7.65 23.67 -3.24
C ARG A 183 6.14 23.44 -3.22
N ARG A 184 5.69 22.35 -2.63
CA ARG A 184 4.27 22.12 -2.35
C ARG A 184 3.83 23.01 -1.19
N ARG A 185 2.66 23.62 -1.33
CA ARG A 185 2.01 24.43 -0.30
C ARG A 185 0.60 23.87 -0.06
N LEU A 186 0.02 24.14 1.11
CA LEU A 186 -1.38 23.83 1.35
C LEU A 186 -2.23 24.50 0.28
N ALA A 187 -3.16 23.74 -0.30
CA ALA A 187 -4.12 24.29 -1.25
C ALA A 187 -4.98 25.34 -0.55
N ARG A 188 -5.31 26.41 -1.25
CA ARG A 188 -6.28 27.40 -0.72
C ARG A 188 -7.68 26.81 -0.85
N PRO A 189 -8.57 27.05 0.14
CA PRO A 189 -9.97 26.66 0.02
C PRO A 189 -10.65 27.49 -1.08
N ASP A 190 -11.61 26.87 -1.75
CA ASP A 190 -12.42 27.53 -2.80
C ASP A 190 -13.42 28.54 -2.24
N ALA A 191 -13.73 28.45 -0.95
CA ALA A 191 -14.66 29.33 -0.25
C ALA A 191 -14.04 29.91 1.03
N GLN A 192 -14.58 31.05 1.47
CA GLN A 192 -14.22 31.64 2.74
C GLN A 192 -14.82 30.81 3.89
N ALA A 193 -13.97 30.42 4.83
CA ALA A 193 -14.41 29.64 6.00
C ALA A 193 -15.32 30.47 6.89
N ARG A 194 -16.41 29.87 7.35
CA ARG A 194 -17.37 30.48 8.29
C ARG A 194 -17.11 30.05 9.73
N LEU A 195 -16.63 28.82 9.91
CA LEU A 195 -16.34 28.25 11.23
C LEU A 195 -14.90 27.73 11.24
N LEU A 196 -14.06 28.30 12.08
CA LEU A 196 -12.67 27.88 12.25
C LEU A 196 -12.52 27.07 13.53
N GLY A 197 -11.89 25.88 13.37
CA GLY A 197 -11.35 25.10 14.48
C GLY A 197 -9.85 25.37 14.60
N VAL A 198 -9.40 25.57 15.83
CA VAL A 198 -7.98 25.67 16.15
C VAL A 198 -7.67 24.62 17.19
N ASP A 199 -6.64 23.81 16.94
CA ASP A 199 -6.19 22.79 17.87
C ASP A 199 -4.68 22.74 17.93
N GLU A 200 -4.15 22.40 19.10
CA GLU A 200 -2.73 22.21 19.33
C GLU A 200 -2.46 20.78 19.78
N PHE A 201 -1.52 20.14 19.13
CA PHE A 201 -1.11 18.81 19.50
C PHE A 201 0.41 18.67 19.63
N LYS A 202 0.84 17.84 20.57
CA LYS A 202 2.24 17.56 20.81
C LYS A 202 2.81 16.65 19.70
N LEU A 203 3.85 17.12 19.01
CA LEU A 203 4.53 16.38 17.96
C LEU A 203 5.53 15.36 18.50
N HIS A 204 6.31 15.75 19.51
CA HIS A 204 7.38 14.93 20.10
C HIS A 204 7.54 15.21 21.60
N ASP A 205 8.25 14.33 22.29
CA ASP A 205 8.73 14.61 23.65
C ASP A 205 9.70 15.80 23.60
N GLY A 206 9.52 16.80 24.47
CA GLY A 206 10.34 18.03 24.50
C GLY A 206 9.65 19.28 23.97
N HIS A 207 8.38 19.51 24.35
CA HIS A 207 7.64 20.77 24.13
C HIS A 207 7.54 21.26 22.68
N ARG A 208 7.50 20.35 21.71
CA ARG A 208 7.20 20.69 20.32
C ARG A 208 5.73 20.49 20.04
N TYR A 209 5.02 21.58 19.81
CA TYR A 209 3.60 21.59 19.48
C TYR A 209 3.41 22.02 18.02
N ALA A 210 2.37 21.52 17.40
CA ALA A 210 1.88 22.03 16.14
C ALA A 210 0.47 22.57 16.35
N THR A 211 0.22 23.78 15.84
CA THR A 211 -1.10 24.36 15.78
C THR A 211 -1.69 24.10 14.41
N VAL A 212 -2.90 23.58 14.37
CA VAL A 212 -3.67 23.35 13.17
C VAL A 212 -4.87 24.31 13.16
N VAL A 213 -5.11 24.94 12.02
CA VAL A 213 -6.31 25.74 11.76
C VAL A 213 -7.09 25.06 10.66
N VAL A 214 -8.33 24.73 10.91
CA VAL A 214 -9.20 23.97 10.00
C VAL A 214 -10.56 24.64 9.86
N ASP A 215 -11.11 24.61 8.65
CA ASP A 215 -12.53 24.91 8.44
C ASP A 215 -13.37 23.73 8.89
N LEU A 216 -14.24 23.92 9.87
CA LEU A 216 -15.05 22.87 10.46
C LEU A 216 -16.21 22.43 9.54
N GLU A 217 -16.59 23.23 8.54
CA GLU A 217 -17.62 22.84 7.57
C GLU A 217 -17.08 21.97 6.45
N SER A 218 -15.92 22.33 5.88
CA SER A 218 -15.31 21.61 4.75
C SER A 218 -14.22 20.61 5.15
N GLY A 219 -13.69 20.70 6.38
CA GLY A 219 -12.51 19.97 6.84
C GLY A 219 -11.20 20.44 6.23
N HIS A 220 -11.18 21.59 5.54
CA HIS A 220 -10.00 22.12 4.89
C HIS A 220 -8.99 22.68 5.90
N VAL A 221 -7.72 22.29 5.74
CA VAL A 221 -6.62 22.76 6.61
C VAL A 221 -6.03 24.06 6.02
N PHE A 222 -6.17 25.18 6.74
CA PHE A 222 -5.63 26.48 6.32
C PHE A 222 -4.16 26.66 6.64
N SER A 223 -3.75 26.23 7.83
CA SER A 223 -2.40 26.44 8.32
C SER A 223 -1.99 25.30 9.26
N GLN A 224 -0.73 24.93 9.14
CA GLN A 224 -0.04 24.09 10.09
C GLN A 224 1.27 24.77 10.43
N ALA A 225 1.38 25.33 11.63
CA ALA A 225 2.59 25.97 12.12
C ALA A 225 3.22 25.14 13.23
N CYS A 226 4.54 24.97 13.18
CA CYS A 226 5.31 24.43 14.29
C CYS A 226 5.89 25.60 15.09
N LEU A 227 5.60 25.68 16.39
CA LEU A 227 6.03 26.80 17.27
C LEU A 227 7.55 27.01 17.30
N SER A 228 8.36 26.09 16.78
CA SER A 228 9.81 26.28 16.65
C SER A 228 10.24 27.33 15.61
N GLU A 229 9.34 27.77 14.72
CA GLU A 229 9.64 28.78 13.70
C GLU A 229 9.18 30.21 14.06
N MET A 230 8.38 30.36 15.12
CA MET A 230 7.90 31.67 15.59
C MET A 230 8.85 32.39 16.56
N CYS A 231 9.99 31.77 16.92
CA CYS A 231 11.00 32.35 17.80
C CYS A 231 12.31 32.72 17.08
N ARG A 232 12.24 33.11 15.80
CA ARG A 232 13.38 33.74 15.10
C ARG A 232 12.97 35.04 14.49
#